data_0a73bfd22dcb5363742357ff72bc6e6f
#
_entry.id   0a73bfd22dcb5363742357ff72bc6e6f
#
_cell.length_a   1.000
_cell.length_b   1.000
_cell.length_c   1.000
_cell.angle_alpha   90.00
_cell.angle_beta   90.00
_cell.angle_gamma   90.00
#
_symmetry.space_group_name_H-M   'P 1'
#
loop_
_entity.id
_entity.type
_entity.pdbx_description
1 polymer ?
#
loop_
_entity_poly.entity_id
_entity_poly.type
_entity_poly.pdbx_seq_one_letter_code
_entity_poly.pdbx_strand_id
1 'polypeptide(L)'
;MSAPPSPWTPSDPNAVSPVDEAAAPVVYSDAPPLGGAAPLPPVVEHRSDRKELVLTASLLVASLVAGATTLMPWRDYGQRFGNTAVETGWDGLGESIGRGWVVMVIAVSIAVSGVLIAAGRPKAGRVLGVLSGSALVLASILEWGLGAGDARSGPGIGLWIDLAVGVFVIVMVGALGPFDD
;
A
#
# COMPACT_ATOMS: atom_id res chain seq x y z
N MET A 1 -27.29 3.61 52.15
CA MET A 1 -26.56 3.75 50.91
C MET A 1 -27.51 3.37 49.77
N SER A 2 -28.14 4.38 49.13
CA SER A 2 -29.14 4.19 48.07
C SER A 2 -28.42 4.14 46.72
N ALA A 3 -28.72 3.11 45.92
CA ALA A 3 -28.14 2.93 44.60
C ALA A 3 -28.62 4.03 43.61
N PRO A 4 -27.76 4.47 42.67
CA PRO A 4 -28.15 5.45 41.68
C PRO A 4 -29.17 4.83 40.66
N PRO A 5 -30.10 5.61 40.13
CA PRO A 5 -31.10 5.13 39.20
C PRO A 5 -30.45 4.78 37.85
N SER A 6 -30.92 3.68 37.24
CA SER A 6 -30.54 3.18 35.93
C SER A 6 -30.88 4.20 34.82
N PRO A 7 -29.98 4.47 33.85
CA PRO A 7 -30.22 5.41 32.74
C PRO A 7 -31.07 4.85 31.60
N TRP A 8 -31.66 3.66 31.73
CA TRP A 8 -32.45 3.03 30.70
C TRP A 8 -33.92 3.05 31.06
N THR A 9 -34.66 4.08 30.65
CA THR A 9 -36.12 4.04 30.54
C THR A 9 -36.48 3.51 29.16
N PRO A 10 -37.31 2.45 29.05
CA PRO A 10 -37.81 2.00 27.76
C PRO A 10 -38.67 3.10 27.15
N SER A 11 -38.44 3.46 25.90
CA SER A 11 -39.28 4.36 25.12
C SER A 11 -40.67 3.75 25.01
N ASP A 12 -41.67 4.50 25.40
CA ASP A 12 -43.09 4.11 25.30
C ASP A 12 -43.44 3.85 23.82
N PRO A 13 -43.80 2.62 23.42
CA PRO A 13 -44.14 2.30 22.05
C PRO A 13 -45.44 2.96 21.55
N ASN A 14 -46.18 3.65 22.45
CA ASN A 14 -47.42 4.34 22.14
C ASN A 14 -47.32 5.86 22.12
N ALA A 15 -46.11 6.43 22.12
CA ALA A 15 -45.92 7.85 21.91
C ALA A 15 -46.30 8.22 20.46
N VAL A 16 -47.53 8.51 20.22
CA VAL A 16 -48.05 9.05 18.96
C VAL A 16 -47.44 10.44 18.77
N SER A 17 -46.55 10.57 17.81
CA SER A 17 -46.03 11.86 17.37
C SER A 17 -47.18 12.69 16.77
N PRO A 18 -47.42 13.92 17.22
CA PRO A 18 -48.43 14.82 16.61
C PRO A 18 -47.77 15.52 15.42
N VAL A 19 -47.66 14.83 14.31
CA VAL A 19 -47.27 15.43 13.03
C VAL A 19 -48.20 14.89 11.96
N ASP A 20 -49.41 15.40 11.98
CA ASP A 20 -50.29 15.29 10.83
C ASP A 20 -51.31 16.41 10.84
N GLU A 21 -50.87 17.63 10.57
CA GLU A 21 -51.80 18.66 10.15
C GLU A 21 -51.10 19.63 9.22
N ALA A 22 -51.31 19.42 7.96
CA ALA A 22 -51.23 20.29 6.81
C ALA A 22 -50.57 19.62 5.60
N ALA A 23 -51.04 18.46 5.23
CA ALA A 23 -50.82 18.02 3.85
C ALA A 23 -51.79 18.83 2.96
N ALA A 24 -51.27 19.91 2.39
CA ALA A 24 -51.96 20.59 1.31
C ALA A 24 -52.21 19.59 0.17
N PRO A 25 -53.41 19.64 -0.47
CA PRO A 25 -53.71 18.71 -1.56
C PRO A 25 -52.69 18.90 -2.67
N VAL A 26 -51.92 17.85 -2.93
CA VAL A 26 -51.05 17.79 -4.10
C VAL A 26 -51.97 17.74 -5.32
N VAL A 27 -52.08 18.86 -6.02
CA VAL A 27 -52.77 18.93 -7.30
C VAL A 27 -51.86 18.17 -8.28
N TYR A 28 -52.21 16.93 -8.57
CA TYR A 28 -51.59 16.18 -9.67
C TYR A 28 -52.02 16.87 -10.97
N SER A 29 -51.12 17.60 -11.55
CA SER A 29 -51.24 18.05 -12.93
C SER A 29 -51.00 16.84 -13.84
N ASP A 30 -52.07 16.31 -14.44
CA ASP A 30 -52.02 15.20 -15.41
C ASP A 30 -51.39 15.60 -16.76
N ALA A 31 -50.71 16.73 -16.84
CA ALA A 31 -49.98 17.08 -18.03
C ALA A 31 -48.66 16.26 -18.09
N PRO A 32 -48.45 15.40 -19.08
CA PRO A 32 -47.15 14.74 -19.25
C PRO A 32 -46.11 15.84 -19.42
N PRO A 33 -44.95 15.78 -18.70
CA PRO A 33 -43.91 16.78 -18.85
C PRO A 33 -43.37 16.67 -20.27
N LEU A 34 -43.67 17.66 -21.09
CA LEU A 34 -43.12 17.84 -22.42
C LEU A 34 -41.59 17.99 -22.29
N GLY A 35 -40.88 16.97 -22.69
CA GLY A 35 -39.44 17.08 -22.94
C GLY A 35 -38.52 17.13 -21.73
N GLY A 36 -38.79 16.37 -20.68
CA GLY A 36 -37.81 16.11 -19.65
C GLY A 36 -36.65 15.36 -20.24
N ALA A 37 -35.52 16.05 -20.46
CA ALA A 37 -34.27 15.36 -20.77
C ALA A 37 -34.05 14.26 -19.72
N ALA A 38 -33.87 13.02 -20.15
CA ALA A 38 -33.57 11.92 -19.25
C ALA A 38 -32.45 12.37 -18.28
N PRO A 39 -32.60 12.14 -16.98
CA PRO A 39 -31.56 12.50 -16.04
C PRO A 39 -30.26 11.93 -16.56
N LEU A 40 -29.27 12.80 -16.80
CA LEU A 40 -27.94 12.37 -17.23
C LEU A 40 -27.48 11.31 -16.23
N PRO A 41 -26.96 10.17 -16.72
CA PRO A 41 -26.42 9.16 -15.82
C PRO A 41 -25.44 9.85 -14.89
N PRO A 42 -25.42 9.51 -13.58
CA PRO A 42 -24.51 10.11 -12.63
C PRO A 42 -23.10 9.99 -13.20
N VAL A 43 -22.40 11.12 -13.29
CA VAL A 43 -20.99 11.13 -13.66
C VAL A 43 -20.29 10.38 -12.55
N VAL A 44 -20.07 9.08 -12.78
CA VAL A 44 -19.29 8.23 -11.86
C VAL A 44 -17.91 8.85 -11.79
N GLU A 45 -17.61 9.46 -10.66
CA GLU A 45 -16.33 10.13 -10.46
C GLU A 45 -15.19 9.12 -10.59
N HIS A 46 -14.50 9.12 -11.71
CA HIS A 46 -13.29 8.34 -11.99
C HIS A 46 -12.07 8.71 -11.10
N ARG A 47 -12.30 9.43 -10.02
CA ARG A 47 -11.22 9.91 -9.12
C ARG A 47 -10.58 8.77 -8.32
N SER A 48 -11.34 7.75 -7.98
CA SER A 48 -10.87 6.54 -7.31
C SER A 48 -9.93 5.75 -8.22
N ASP A 49 -10.35 5.56 -9.48
CA ASP A 49 -9.61 4.76 -10.46
C ASP A 49 -8.21 5.33 -10.73
N ARG A 50 -8.07 6.66 -10.76
CA ARG A 50 -6.77 7.30 -11.01
C ARG A 50 -5.77 7.08 -9.88
N LYS A 51 -6.21 7.13 -8.63
CA LYS A 51 -5.32 6.87 -7.48
C LYS A 51 -4.85 5.41 -7.46
N GLU A 52 -5.75 4.48 -7.74
CA GLU A 52 -5.42 3.06 -7.81
C GLU A 52 -4.48 2.75 -8.97
N LEU A 53 -4.67 3.38 -10.12
CA LEU A 53 -3.78 3.25 -11.26
C LEU A 53 -2.37 3.76 -10.92
N VAL A 54 -2.26 4.94 -10.31
CA VAL A 54 -0.97 5.52 -9.90
C VAL A 54 -0.29 4.61 -8.87
N LEU A 55 -1.03 4.11 -7.88
CA LEU A 55 -0.49 3.21 -6.88
C LEU A 55 0.00 1.90 -7.50
N THR A 56 -0.81 1.28 -8.37
CA THR A 56 -0.43 0.06 -9.09
C THR A 56 0.83 0.26 -9.92
N ALA A 57 0.89 1.33 -10.73
CA ALA A 57 2.05 1.63 -11.54
C ALA A 57 3.30 1.86 -10.69
N SER A 58 3.16 2.59 -9.57
CA SER A 58 4.27 2.85 -8.64
C SER A 58 4.80 1.56 -8.01
N LEU A 59 3.92 0.64 -7.62
CA LEU A 59 4.31 -0.66 -7.06
C LEU A 59 5.01 -1.54 -8.08
N LEU A 60 4.55 -1.56 -9.33
CA LEU A 60 5.21 -2.31 -10.40
C LEU A 60 6.61 -1.75 -10.70
N VAL A 61 6.76 -0.43 -10.76
CA VAL A 61 8.08 0.21 -10.94
C VAL A 61 8.99 -0.09 -9.73
N ALA A 62 8.48 0.03 -8.51
CA ALA A 62 9.23 -0.30 -7.30
C ALA A 62 9.71 -1.76 -7.29
N SER A 63 8.85 -2.68 -7.71
CA SER A 63 9.19 -4.11 -7.87
C SER A 63 10.34 -4.32 -8.87
N LEU A 64 10.27 -3.68 -10.04
CA LEU A 64 11.33 -3.78 -11.04
C LEU A 64 12.66 -3.21 -10.53
N VAL A 65 12.62 -2.07 -9.85
CA VAL A 65 13.81 -1.47 -9.24
C VAL A 65 14.39 -2.40 -8.17
N ALA A 66 13.58 -2.90 -7.23
CA ALA A 66 14.03 -3.85 -6.21
C ALA A 66 14.61 -5.14 -6.81
N GLY A 67 14.03 -5.68 -7.87
CA GLY A 67 14.60 -6.81 -8.60
C GLY A 67 15.95 -6.49 -9.23
N ALA A 68 16.08 -5.30 -9.82
CA ALA A 68 17.34 -4.88 -10.46
C ALA A 68 18.47 -4.64 -9.45
N THR A 69 18.17 -4.21 -8.22
CA THR A 69 19.19 -4.01 -7.17
C THR A 69 19.90 -5.28 -6.78
N THR A 70 19.29 -6.45 -6.99
CA THR A 70 19.95 -7.74 -6.73
C THR A 70 21.19 -7.97 -7.60
N LEU A 71 21.27 -7.30 -8.76
CA LEU A 71 22.40 -7.34 -9.69
C LEU A 71 23.42 -6.22 -9.43
N MET A 72 23.09 -5.27 -8.54
CA MET A 72 23.95 -4.16 -8.19
C MET A 72 24.92 -4.56 -7.07
N PRO A 73 26.02 -3.79 -6.86
CA PRO A 73 26.91 -3.99 -5.73
C PRO A 73 26.19 -3.85 -4.39
N TRP A 74 26.21 -4.89 -3.58
CA TRP A 74 25.70 -4.89 -2.21
C TRP A 74 26.79 -4.63 -1.19
N ARG A 75 28.02 -5.04 -1.53
CA ARG A 75 29.24 -4.78 -0.75
C ARG A 75 30.34 -4.24 -1.63
N ASP A 76 31.05 -3.27 -1.11
CA ASP A 76 32.21 -2.67 -1.72
C ASP A 76 33.42 -2.88 -0.78
N TYR A 77 34.40 -3.67 -1.22
CA TYR A 77 35.59 -3.96 -0.45
C TYR A 77 36.71 -2.95 -0.70
N GLY A 78 36.48 -1.93 -1.51
CA GLY A 78 37.47 -0.90 -1.83
C GLY A 78 38.66 -1.41 -2.64
N GLN A 79 39.53 -0.47 -3.06
CA GLN A 79 40.71 -0.75 -3.87
C GLN A 79 41.90 -1.21 -3.02
N ARG A 80 41.84 -2.25 -2.23
CA ARG A 80 42.97 -2.63 -1.40
C ARG A 80 44.04 -3.49 -2.09
N PHE A 81 43.74 -4.08 -3.24
CA PHE A 81 44.68 -4.97 -3.95
C PHE A 81 44.66 -4.80 -5.47
N GLY A 82 44.30 -3.61 -5.96
CA GLY A 82 44.28 -3.34 -7.41
C GLY A 82 43.08 -3.92 -8.17
N ASN A 83 42.26 -4.74 -7.54
CA ASN A 83 40.98 -5.23 -8.05
C ASN A 83 39.84 -4.70 -7.17
N THR A 84 38.86 -4.06 -7.78
CA THR A 84 37.60 -3.74 -7.12
C THR A 84 36.82 -5.04 -6.92
N ALA A 85 36.93 -5.64 -5.74
CA ALA A 85 36.06 -6.77 -5.40
C ALA A 85 34.68 -6.20 -5.02
N VAL A 86 33.70 -6.48 -5.84
CA VAL A 86 32.31 -6.07 -5.68
C VAL A 86 31.48 -7.33 -5.57
N GLU A 87 30.70 -7.45 -4.50
CA GLU A 87 29.74 -8.54 -4.36
C GLU A 87 28.34 -8.05 -4.69
N THR A 88 27.65 -8.77 -5.54
CA THR A 88 26.22 -8.56 -5.84
C THR A 88 25.35 -9.34 -4.85
N GLY A 89 24.06 -9.12 -4.88
CA GLY A 89 23.11 -9.87 -4.05
C GLY A 89 23.13 -11.40 -4.31
N TRP A 90 23.68 -11.83 -5.44
CA TRP A 90 23.78 -13.25 -5.83
C TRP A 90 25.11 -13.91 -5.44
N ASP A 91 26.10 -13.10 -5.13
CA ASP A 91 27.39 -13.60 -4.70
C ASP A 91 27.30 -13.99 -3.21
N GLY A 92 27.46 -15.27 -2.92
CA GLY A 92 27.53 -15.77 -1.55
C GLY A 92 28.97 -15.83 -1.06
N LEU A 93 29.16 -15.72 0.24
CA LEU A 93 30.44 -16.03 0.87
C LEU A 93 30.70 -17.54 0.77
N GLY A 94 31.59 -17.94 -0.15
CA GLY A 94 31.92 -19.33 -0.39
C GLY A 94 30.86 -20.08 -1.25
N GLU A 95 30.49 -21.30 -0.85
CA GLU A 95 29.53 -22.15 -1.59
C GLU A 95 28.05 -21.79 -1.34
N SER A 96 27.77 -20.75 -0.56
CA SER A 96 26.39 -20.34 -0.25
C SER A 96 25.79 -19.48 -1.35
N ILE A 97 24.53 -19.73 -1.67
CA ILE A 97 23.76 -18.86 -2.56
C ILE A 97 23.62 -17.49 -1.88
N GLY A 98 23.96 -16.42 -2.59
CA GLY A 98 23.77 -15.04 -2.11
C GLY A 98 22.32 -14.76 -1.74
N ARG A 99 22.08 -13.74 -0.91
CA ARG A 99 20.75 -13.44 -0.36
C ARG A 99 19.85 -12.65 -1.32
N GLY A 100 20.33 -12.35 -2.52
CA GLY A 100 19.55 -11.66 -3.56
C GLY A 100 18.21 -12.33 -3.90
N TRP A 101 18.13 -13.66 -3.74
CA TRP A 101 16.84 -14.35 -3.92
C TRP A 101 15.75 -13.90 -2.93
N VAL A 102 16.12 -13.51 -1.71
CA VAL A 102 15.16 -12.98 -0.72
C VAL A 102 14.55 -11.68 -1.22
N VAL A 103 15.41 -10.75 -1.70
CA VAL A 103 14.95 -9.49 -2.28
C VAL A 103 14.13 -9.74 -3.54
N MET A 104 14.49 -10.73 -4.36
CA MET A 104 13.71 -11.09 -5.54
C MET A 104 12.30 -11.58 -5.15
N VAL A 105 12.16 -12.41 -4.12
CA VAL A 105 10.85 -12.85 -3.61
C VAL A 105 10.04 -11.66 -3.09
N ILE A 106 10.67 -10.74 -2.37
CA ILE A 106 10.01 -9.52 -1.89
C ILE A 106 9.59 -8.64 -3.08
N ALA A 107 10.43 -8.46 -4.09
CA ALA A 107 10.11 -7.72 -5.29
C ALA A 107 8.89 -8.31 -6.02
N VAL A 108 8.83 -9.63 -6.19
CA VAL A 108 7.65 -10.32 -6.73
C VAL A 108 6.41 -10.05 -5.88
N SER A 109 6.53 -10.07 -4.55
CA SER A 109 5.42 -9.79 -3.63
C SER A 109 4.90 -8.35 -3.79
N ILE A 110 5.79 -7.37 -4.02
CA ILE A 110 5.41 -5.98 -4.33
C ILE A 110 4.65 -5.93 -5.66
N ALA A 111 5.10 -6.65 -6.69
CA ALA A 111 4.38 -6.73 -7.96
C ALA A 111 2.99 -7.34 -7.81
N VAL A 112 2.87 -8.45 -7.07
CA VAL A 112 1.58 -9.09 -6.77
C VAL A 112 0.65 -8.13 -6.03
N SER A 113 1.17 -7.32 -5.10
CA SER A 113 0.42 -6.26 -4.43
C SER A 113 -0.21 -5.29 -5.43
N GLY A 114 0.57 -4.80 -6.41
CA GLY A 114 0.08 -3.94 -7.48
C GLY A 114 -1.01 -4.62 -8.33
N VAL A 115 -0.79 -5.89 -8.71
CA VAL A 115 -1.77 -6.67 -9.48
C VAL A 115 -3.08 -6.87 -8.70
N LEU A 116 -3.02 -7.13 -7.39
CA LEU A 116 -4.21 -7.27 -6.55
C LEU A 116 -5.04 -5.98 -6.51
N ILE A 117 -4.39 -4.81 -6.44
CA ILE A 117 -5.07 -3.52 -6.49
C ILE A 117 -5.75 -3.35 -7.84
N ALA A 118 -5.05 -3.61 -8.95
CA ALA A 118 -5.61 -3.54 -10.29
C ALA A 118 -6.76 -4.54 -10.52
N ALA A 119 -6.75 -5.69 -9.82
CA ALA A 119 -7.80 -6.70 -9.88
C ALA A 119 -9.00 -6.38 -8.96
N GLY A 120 -9.11 -5.15 -8.44
CA GLY A 120 -10.23 -4.74 -7.56
C GLY A 120 -10.17 -5.31 -6.14
N ARG A 121 -8.99 -5.69 -5.66
CA ARG A 121 -8.75 -6.15 -4.28
C ARG A 121 -7.81 -5.21 -3.52
N PRO A 122 -8.16 -3.91 -3.40
CA PRO A 122 -7.23 -2.91 -2.89
C PRO A 122 -6.81 -3.16 -1.43
N LYS A 123 -7.70 -3.65 -0.57
CA LYS A 123 -7.36 -3.96 0.84
C LYS A 123 -6.25 -5.01 0.92
N ALA A 124 -6.40 -6.13 0.21
CA ALA A 124 -5.39 -7.20 0.19
C ALA A 124 -4.07 -6.74 -0.43
N GLY A 125 -4.13 -6.01 -1.54
CA GLY A 125 -2.95 -5.46 -2.19
C GLY A 125 -2.19 -4.49 -1.28
N ARG A 126 -2.87 -3.58 -0.59
CA ARG A 126 -2.23 -2.63 0.33
C ARG A 126 -1.55 -3.31 1.51
N VAL A 127 -2.23 -4.27 2.14
CA VAL A 127 -1.62 -5.04 3.24
C VAL A 127 -0.35 -5.75 2.76
N LEU A 128 -0.43 -6.43 1.62
CA LEU A 128 0.73 -7.11 1.04
C LEU A 128 1.85 -6.12 0.69
N GLY A 129 1.51 -4.94 0.15
CA GLY A 129 2.47 -3.89 -0.19
C GLY A 129 3.22 -3.37 1.04
N VAL A 130 2.51 -3.06 2.13
CA VAL A 130 3.13 -2.62 3.39
C VAL A 130 4.03 -3.71 3.97
N LEU A 131 3.56 -4.96 4.01
CA LEU A 131 4.37 -6.08 4.51
C LEU A 131 5.64 -6.28 3.68
N SER A 132 5.52 -6.25 2.35
CA SER A 132 6.66 -6.42 1.45
C SER A 132 7.65 -5.25 1.54
N GLY A 133 7.14 -4.00 1.61
CA GLY A 133 7.99 -2.81 1.81
C GLY A 133 8.74 -2.87 3.14
N SER A 134 8.06 -3.27 4.23
CA SER A 134 8.68 -3.46 5.54
C SER A 134 9.71 -4.59 5.55
N ALA A 135 9.42 -5.69 4.86
CA ALA A 135 10.36 -6.80 4.71
C ALA A 135 11.62 -6.37 3.94
N LEU A 136 11.49 -5.52 2.91
CA LEU A 136 12.62 -5.00 2.16
C LEU A 136 13.50 -4.08 3.01
N VAL A 137 12.90 -3.18 3.81
CA VAL A 137 13.61 -2.33 4.76
C VAL A 137 14.36 -3.17 5.78
N LEU A 138 13.71 -4.17 6.37
CA LEU A 138 14.33 -5.06 7.34
C LEU A 138 15.48 -5.87 6.73
N ALA A 139 15.30 -6.42 5.53
CA ALA A 139 16.34 -7.14 4.82
C ALA A 139 17.58 -6.27 4.59
N SER A 140 17.37 -5.01 4.15
CA SER A 140 18.47 -4.05 3.93
C SER A 140 19.21 -3.71 5.23
N ILE A 141 18.48 -3.48 6.33
CA ILE A 141 19.08 -3.19 7.64
C ILE A 141 19.85 -4.39 8.18
N LEU A 142 19.28 -5.59 8.06
CA LEU A 142 19.95 -6.82 8.49
C LEU A 142 21.24 -7.06 7.71
N GLU A 143 21.21 -6.87 6.39
CA GLU A 143 22.38 -7.03 5.54
C GLU A 143 23.47 -6.01 5.87
N TRP A 144 23.06 -4.76 6.15
CA TRP A 144 23.98 -3.73 6.64
C TRP A 144 24.58 -4.13 7.99
N GLY A 145 23.77 -4.58 8.96
CA GLY A 145 24.25 -5.01 10.28
C GLY A 145 25.22 -6.18 10.22
N LEU A 146 24.96 -7.14 9.34
CA LEU A 146 25.85 -8.29 9.12
C LEU A 146 27.16 -7.88 8.43
N GLY A 147 27.11 -6.87 7.54
CA GLY A 147 28.30 -6.30 6.90
C GLY A 147 29.13 -5.42 7.81
N ALA A 148 28.52 -4.78 8.82
CA ALA A 148 29.20 -3.88 9.74
C ALA A 148 30.24 -4.59 10.64
N GLY A 149 30.14 -5.91 10.78
CA GLY A 149 31.14 -6.73 11.47
C GLY A 149 32.45 -6.89 10.71
N ASP A 150 32.47 -6.66 9.39
CA ASP A 150 33.66 -6.65 8.58
C ASP A 150 34.13 -5.21 8.33
N ALA A 151 35.10 -4.78 9.10
CA ALA A 151 35.70 -3.43 8.98
C ALA A 151 36.32 -3.12 7.59
N ARG A 152 36.26 -4.08 6.67
CA ARG A 152 36.87 -4.00 5.33
C ARG A 152 35.83 -3.78 4.22
N SER A 153 34.54 -3.94 4.50
CA SER A 153 33.47 -3.76 3.52
C SER A 153 32.52 -2.65 3.93
N GLY A 154 32.11 -1.82 2.97
CA GLY A 154 31.02 -0.85 3.13
C GLY A 154 29.73 -1.34 2.50
N PRO A 155 28.56 -0.76 2.87
CA PRO A 155 27.32 -1.03 2.19
C PRO A 155 27.38 -0.52 0.75
N GLY A 156 27.10 -1.39 -0.20
CA GLY A 156 27.06 -1.04 -1.62
C GLY A 156 25.79 -0.28 -1.99
N ILE A 157 25.78 0.30 -3.19
CA ILE A 157 24.68 1.13 -3.69
C ILE A 157 23.35 0.37 -3.74
N GLY A 158 23.37 -0.94 -4.01
CA GLY A 158 22.17 -1.78 -4.07
C GLY A 158 21.36 -1.76 -2.78
N LEU A 159 22.02 -1.86 -1.62
CA LEU A 159 21.35 -1.83 -0.32
C LEU A 159 20.69 -0.48 -0.02
N TRP A 160 21.32 0.62 -0.43
CA TRP A 160 20.71 1.95 -0.26
C TRP A 160 19.47 2.13 -1.12
N ILE A 161 19.50 1.62 -2.35
CA ILE A 161 18.34 1.68 -3.24
C ILE A 161 17.22 0.79 -2.69
N ASP A 162 17.50 -0.42 -2.20
CA ASP A 162 16.50 -1.31 -1.59
C ASP A 162 15.83 -0.67 -0.38
N LEU A 163 16.61 -0.04 0.49
CA LEU A 163 16.09 0.70 1.63
C LEU A 163 15.16 1.82 1.18
N ALA A 164 15.58 2.61 0.19
CA ALA A 164 14.78 3.70 -0.35
C ALA A 164 13.48 3.19 -1.01
N VAL A 165 13.55 2.10 -1.77
CA VAL A 165 12.38 1.46 -2.39
C VAL A 165 11.41 0.94 -1.34
N GLY A 166 11.90 0.28 -0.29
CA GLY A 166 11.06 -0.22 0.79
C GLY A 166 10.30 0.90 1.50
N VAL A 167 10.99 1.98 1.85
CA VAL A 167 10.37 3.18 2.44
C VAL A 167 9.36 3.81 1.47
N PHE A 168 9.72 3.95 0.19
CA PHE A 168 8.82 4.47 -0.84
C PHE A 168 7.52 3.66 -0.94
N VAL A 169 7.58 2.34 -0.96
CA VAL A 169 6.41 1.46 -1.02
C VAL A 169 5.50 1.69 0.18
N ILE A 170 6.05 1.75 1.41
CA ILE A 170 5.29 1.98 2.63
C ILE A 170 4.58 3.34 2.58
N VAL A 171 5.31 4.40 2.20
CA VAL A 171 4.77 5.77 2.13
C VAL A 171 3.68 5.86 1.06
N MET A 172 3.90 5.30 -0.13
CA MET A 172 2.92 5.34 -1.23
C MET A 172 1.64 4.62 -0.87
N VAL A 173 1.73 3.43 -0.27
CA VAL A 173 0.55 2.68 0.17
C VAL A 173 -0.19 3.43 1.29
N GLY A 174 0.54 4.03 2.25
CA GLY A 174 -0.05 4.80 3.35
C GLY A 174 -0.68 6.12 2.90
N ALA A 175 -0.05 6.85 1.97
CA ALA A 175 -0.52 8.17 1.53
C ALA A 175 -1.71 8.10 0.56
N LEU A 176 -1.78 7.06 -0.29
CA LEU A 176 -2.82 6.94 -1.31
C LEU A 176 -4.01 6.08 -0.86
N GLY A 177 -3.97 5.52 0.32
CA GLY A 177 -5.01 4.68 0.84
C GLY A 177 -5.39 5.02 2.27
N PRO A 178 -6.38 5.90 2.53
CA PRO A 178 -7.07 5.78 3.79
C PRO A 178 -7.65 4.36 3.87
N PHE A 179 -7.44 3.72 5.02
CA PHE A 179 -8.12 2.46 5.35
C PHE A 179 -9.57 2.84 5.77
N ASP A 180 -10.31 3.50 4.86
CA ASP A 180 -11.71 3.80 5.09
C ASP A 180 -12.48 2.47 5.04
N ASP A 181 -13.01 2.11 6.19
CA ASP A 181 -13.90 0.96 6.43
C ASP A 181 -15.27 1.15 5.79
#